data_d2e75913650af087ae70a0578e7510fd
#
_entry.id   d2e75913650af087ae70a0578e7510fd
#
_cell.length_a   1.000
_cell.length_b   1.000
_cell.length_c   1.000
_cell.angle_alpha   90.00
_cell.angle_beta   90.00
_cell.angle_gamma   90.00
#
_symmetry.space_group_name_H-M   'P 1'
#
loop_
_entity.id
_entity.type
_entity.pdbx_description
1 polymer ?
#
loop_
_entity_poly.entity_id
_entity_poly.type
_entity_poly.pdbx_seq_one_letter_code
_entity_poly.pdbx_strand_id
1 'polypeptide(L)'
;MSYDLGVWAGDAEDPQARYASICDSSGSAAPELDGFYRDLTAKYPELYEAENPEESPWNAAIELSGDGAVLAIQHSRAVAVTRVVLELARKHGLTVFNPQTGEVHRPNVLDLTMCDGSRVENPDAAGIKAALGRLSAKNWYAVLERGDHYVQIGQGKFAAAPRGKFALERRDGSPERHYRTEAGSLAEVVTAFTGFAAQDSSWAEGFEWEKVDFS
;
A
#
# COMPACT_ATOMS: atom_id res chain seq x y z
N MET A 1 -1.38 25.74 -14.18
CA MET A 1 -0.77 24.43 -14.43
C MET A 1 -1.49 23.42 -13.58
N SER A 2 -2.02 22.34 -14.14
CA SER A 2 -2.64 21.27 -13.37
C SER A 2 -1.58 20.23 -12.98
N TYR A 3 -1.86 19.52 -11.92
CA TYR A 3 -1.14 18.35 -11.46
C TYR A 3 -2.10 17.17 -11.60
N ASP A 4 -1.82 16.28 -12.51
CA ASP A 4 -2.77 15.25 -12.90
C ASP A 4 -2.40 13.89 -12.30
N LEU A 5 -3.42 13.12 -11.93
CA LEU A 5 -3.26 11.73 -11.52
C LEU A 5 -4.25 10.86 -12.30
N GLY A 6 -3.77 9.71 -12.77
CA GLY A 6 -4.62 8.65 -13.29
C GLY A 6 -4.92 7.63 -12.19
N VAL A 7 -6.16 7.13 -12.13
CA VAL A 7 -6.58 6.10 -11.15
C VAL A 7 -7.37 5.01 -11.88
N TRP A 8 -7.04 3.74 -11.68
CA TRP A 8 -7.73 2.60 -12.32
C TRP A 8 -7.64 1.31 -11.52
N ALA A 9 -8.48 0.34 -11.86
CA ALA A 9 -8.45 -0.99 -11.28
C ALA A 9 -7.39 -1.88 -11.97
N GLY A 10 -6.71 -2.71 -11.18
CA GLY A 10 -5.69 -3.64 -11.67
C GLY A 10 -4.35 -2.99 -12.02
N ASP A 11 -3.52 -3.73 -12.74
CA ASP A 11 -2.19 -3.28 -13.19
C ASP A 11 -2.21 -2.94 -14.69
N ALA A 12 -1.20 -2.22 -15.14
CA ALA A 12 -0.98 -1.91 -16.55
C ALA A 12 0.48 -2.16 -16.90
N GLU A 13 0.71 -2.87 -18.00
CA GLU A 13 2.05 -3.12 -18.54
C GLU A 13 2.75 -1.82 -18.94
N ASP A 14 1.99 -0.90 -19.55
CA ASP A 14 2.41 0.46 -19.87
C ASP A 14 1.46 1.48 -19.20
N PRO A 15 1.83 2.01 -18.02
CA PRO A 15 1.00 2.97 -17.28
C PRO A 15 0.75 4.28 -18.03
N GLN A 16 1.72 4.74 -18.86
CA GLN A 16 1.57 5.95 -19.65
C GLN A 16 0.55 5.76 -20.77
N ALA A 17 0.61 4.64 -21.50
CA ALA A 17 -0.37 4.30 -22.52
C ALA A 17 -1.76 4.10 -21.91
N ARG A 18 -1.84 3.48 -20.71
CA ARG A 18 -3.09 3.31 -19.98
C ARG A 18 -3.71 4.66 -19.60
N TYR A 19 -2.92 5.58 -19.05
CA TYR A 19 -3.36 6.94 -18.72
C TYR A 19 -3.90 7.67 -19.95
N ALA A 20 -3.16 7.63 -21.06
CA ALA A 20 -3.61 8.24 -22.32
C ALA A 20 -4.96 7.64 -22.80
N SER A 21 -5.11 6.33 -22.72
CA SER A 21 -6.37 5.65 -23.06
C SER A 21 -7.55 6.12 -22.20
N ILE A 22 -7.32 6.37 -20.90
CA ILE A 22 -8.36 6.88 -19.99
C ILE A 22 -8.75 8.32 -20.39
N CYS A 23 -7.78 9.18 -20.70
CA CYS A 23 -8.04 10.55 -21.18
C CYS A 23 -8.83 10.61 -22.48
N ASP A 24 -8.64 9.63 -23.38
CA ASP A 24 -9.31 9.56 -24.67
C ASP A 24 -10.66 8.83 -24.60
N SER A 25 -10.96 8.17 -23.49
CA SER A 25 -12.17 7.36 -23.37
C SER A 25 -13.37 8.18 -22.89
N SER A 26 -14.53 7.89 -23.46
CA SER A 26 -15.83 8.43 -23.02
C SER A 26 -16.74 7.26 -22.66
N GLY A 27 -17.34 7.28 -21.47
CA GLY A 27 -18.24 6.22 -21.05
C GLY A 27 -18.64 6.33 -19.58
N SER A 28 -19.50 5.43 -19.14
CA SER A 28 -19.88 5.33 -17.73
C SER A 28 -18.67 4.84 -16.90
N ALA A 29 -18.54 5.37 -15.68
CA ALA A 29 -17.52 4.93 -14.74
C ALA A 29 -17.58 3.42 -14.49
N ALA A 30 -16.42 2.81 -14.34
CA ALA A 30 -16.32 1.42 -13.90
C ALA A 30 -16.84 1.29 -12.45
N PRO A 31 -17.65 0.25 -12.14
CA PRO A 31 -18.17 0.04 -10.78
C PRO A 31 -17.08 -0.01 -9.70
N GLU A 32 -15.88 -0.44 -10.05
CA GLU A 32 -14.70 -0.50 -9.17
C GLU A 32 -14.28 0.88 -8.66
N LEU A 33 -14.62 1.95 -9.38
CA LEU A 33 -14.32 3.34 -9.02
C LEU A 33 -15.37 3.98 -8.10
N ASP A 34 -16.59 3.44 -8.03
CA ASP A 34 -17.72 4.05 -7.31
C ASP A 34 -17.40 4.33 -5.84
N GLY A 35 -16.80 3.36 -5.16
CA GLY A 35 -16.40 3.49 -3.76
C GLY A 35 -15.35 4.57 -3.54
N PHE A 36 -14.33 4.57 -4.39
CA PHE A 36 -13.25 5.55 -4.37
C PHE A 36 -13.77 6.96 -4.65
N TYR A 37 -14.56 7.12 -5.72
CA TYR A 37 -15.13 8.41 -6.10
C TYR A 37 -16.00 9.01 -5.00
N ARG A 38 -16.89 8.21 -4.40
CA ARG A 38 -17.75 8.63 -3.29
C ARG A 38 -16.93 9.10 -2.08
N ASP A 39 -15.90 8.32 -1.68
CA ASP A 39 -15.07 8.66 -0.53
C ASP A 39 -14.20 9.90 -0.80
N LEU A 40 -13.73 10.07 -2.05
CA LEU A 40 -12.96 11.22 -2.48
C LEU A 40 -13.80 12.50 -2.50
N THR A 41 -15.01 12.43 -3.10
CA THR A 41 -15.91 13.59 -3.22
C THR A 41 -16.56 13.97 -1.89
N ALA A 42 -16.72 13.03 -0.96
CA ALA A 42 -17.10 13.33 0.42
C ALA A 42 -16.07 14.20 1.16
N LYS A 43 -14.78 14.08 0.80
CA LYS A 43 -13.69 14.87 1.38
C LYS A 43 -13.36 16.13 0.58
N TYR A 44 -13.43 16.02 -0.72
CA TYR A 44 -13.19 17.10 -1.69
C TYR A 44 -14.34 17.12 -2.69
N PRO A 45 -15.42 17.87 -2.42
CA PRO A 45 -16.56 17.96 -3.33
C PRO A 45 -16.16 18.29 -4.76
N GLU A 46 -16.95 17.84 -5.72
CA GLU A 46 -16.75 18.18 -7.13
C GLU A 46 -16.65 19.70 -7.33
N LEU A 47 -15.90 20.12 -8.35
CA LEU A 47 -15.64 21.54 -8.61
C LEU A 47 -16.93 22.37 -8.68
N TYR A 48 -17.97 21.81 -9.32
CA TYR A 48 -19.25 22.49 -9.51
C TYR A 48 -20.24 22.32 -8.35
N GLU A 49 -19.92 21.45 -7.38
CA GLU A 49 -20.72 21.22 -6.18
C GLU A 49 -20.11 21.93 -4.95
N ALA A 50 -18.90 22.45 -5.08
CA ALA A 50 -18.21 23.16 -4.01
C ALA A 50 -18.93 24.47 -3.69
N GLU A 51 -19.20 24.75 -2.42
CA GLU A 51 -19.80 26.02 -1.96
C GLU A 51 -18.93 27.23 -2.37
N ASN A 52 -17.61 27.03 -2.38
CA ASN A 52 -16.63 27.99 -2.85
C ASN A 52 -15.68 27.33 -3.87
N PRO A 53 -15.91 27.49 -5.19
CA PRO A 53 -15.06 26.90 -6.22
C PRO A 53 -13.58 27.32 -6.17
N GLU A 54 -13.28 28.49 -5.60
CA GLU A 54 -11.89 28.98 -5.47
C GLU A 54 -11.12 28.18 -4.41
N GLU A 55 -11.82 27.58 -3.45
CA GLU A 55 -11.22 26.74 -2.41
C GLU A 55 -11.15 25.26 -2.84
N SER A 56 -11.80 24.88 -3.93
CA SER A 56 -11.74 23.54 -4.49
C SER A 56 -10.30 23.15 -4.81
N PRO A 57 -9.88 21.91 -4.53
CA PRO A 57 -8.56 21.45 -4.96
C PRO A 57 -8.48 21.10 -6.46
N TRP A 58 -9.61 21.13 -7.16
CA TRP A 58 -9.72 20.68 -8.55
C TRP A 58 -9.53 21.83 -9.55
N ASN A 59 -8.79 21.56 -10.63
CA ASN A 59 -8.71 22.44 -11.79
C ASN A 59 -9.80 22.16 -12.82
N ALA A 60 -10.36 20.96 -12.82
CA ALA A 60 -11.44 20.49 -13.65
C ALA A 60 -12.31 19.49 -12.88
N ALA A 61 -13.48 19.17 -13.39
CA ALA A 61 -14.29 18.07 -12.88
C ALA A 61 -13.49 16.77 -12.92
N ILE A 62 -13.79 15.85 -12.03
CA ILE A 62 -13.17 14.53 -12.03
C ILE A 62 -13.70 13.78 -13.26
N GLU A 63 -12.82 13.43 -14.18
CA GLU A 63 -13.18 12.67 -15.36
C GLU A 63 -13.20 11.18 -15.02
N LEU A 64 -14.41 10.60 -15.04
CA LEU A 64 -14.63 9.18 -14.91
C LEU A 64 -14.88 8.55 -16.27
N SER A 65 -14.15 7.51 -16.60
CA SER A 65 -14.37 6.72 -17.81
C SER A 65 -14.58 5.25 -17.47
N GLY A 66 -14.96 4.43 -18.46
CA GLY A 66 -15.24 3.01 -18.28
C GLY A 66 -14.09 2.21 -17.63
N ASP A 67 -12.88 2.76 -17.65
CA ASP A 67 -11.66 2.05 -17.25
C ASP A 67 -10.86 2.74 -16.13
N GLY A 68 -11.18 4.01 -15.81
CA GLY A 68 -10.37 4.76 -14.88
C GLY A 68 -10.92 6.16 -14.60
N ALA A 69 -10.15 6.93 -13.82
CA ALA A 69 -10.42 8.33 -13.52
C ALA A 69 -9.18 9.18 -13.78
N VAL A 70 -9.41 10.42 -14.21
CA VAL A 70 -8.39 11.48 -14.28
C VAL A 70 -8.74 12.56 -13.26
N LEU A 71 -7.78 12.89 -12.41
CA LEU A 71 -7.90 13.90 -11.37
C LEU A 71 -7.00 15.07 -11.70
N ALA A 72 -7.58 16.20 -12.14
CA ALA A 72 -6.86 17.43 -12.42
C ALA A 72 -6.82 18.32 -11.16
N ILE A 73 -5.68 18.33 -10.48
CA ILE A 73 -5.49 18.96 -9.17
C ILE A 73 -4.80 20.33 -9.33
N GLN A 74 -5.18 21.31 -8.53
CA GLN A 74 -4.45 22.57 -8.42
C GLN A 74 -3.03 22.30 -7.88
N HIS A 75 -2.00 22.82 -8.56
CA HIS A 75 -0.61 22.55 -8.23
C HIS A 75 -0.27 22.91 -6.76
N SER A 76 -0.84 23.98 -6.22
CA SER A 76 -0.68 24.40 -4.82
C SER A 76 -1.27 23.40 -3.81
N ARG A 77 -2.20 22.56 -4.23
CA ARG A 77 -2.88 21.55 -3.40
C ARG A 77 -2.37 20.13 -3.66
N ALA A 78 -1.50 19.94 -4.65
CA ALA A 78 -1.08 18.63 -5.15
C ALA A 78 -0.58 17.68 -4.04
N VAL A 79 0.29 18.14 -3.16
CA VAL A 79 0.87 17.30 -2.10
C VAL A 79 -0.20 16.76 -1.14
N ALA A 80 -1.10 17.63 -0.68
CA ALA A 80 -2.14 17.24 0.28
C ALA A 80 -3.18 16.31 -0.34
N VAL A 81 -3.61 16.61 -1.57
CA VAL A 81 -4.61 15.82 -2.29
C VAL A 81 -4.05 14.48 -2.73
N THR A 82 -2.82 14.44 -3.28
CA THR A 82 -2.16 13.18 -3.67
C THR A 82 -2.09 12.20 -2.51
N ARG A 83 -1.74 12.66 -1.30
CA ARG A 83 -1.72 11.78 -0.11
C ARG A 83 -3.08 11.12 0.14
N VAL A 84 -4.17 11.90 0.03
CA VAL A 84 -5.53 11.38 0.22
C VAL A 84 -5.92 10.43 -0.91
N VAL A 85 -5.60 10.79 -2.16
CA VAL A 85 -5.85 9.93 -3.32
C VAL A 85 -5.15 8.57 -3.16
N LEU A 86 -3.88 8.56 -2.77
CA LEU A 86 -3.12 7.32 -2.53
C LEU A 86 -3.72 6.47 -1.41
N GLU A 87 -4.14 7.11 -0.31
CA GLU A 87 -4.80 6.42 0.80
C GLU A 87 -6.11 5.77 0.36
N LEU A 88 -6.97 6.53 -0.34
CA LEU A 88 -8.26 6.02 -0.82
C LEU A 88 -8.10 4.97 -1.92
N ALA A 89 -7.20 5.21 -2.88
CA ALA A 89 -6.91 4.24 -3.94
C ALA A 89 -6.46 2.90 -3.35
N ARG A 90 -5.58 2.92 -2.36
CA ARG A 90 -5.17 1.71 -1.64
C ARG A 90 -6.35 1.02 -0.95
N LYS A 91 -7.22 1.78 -0.26
CA LYS A 91 -8.43 1.26 0.40
C LYS A 91 -9.35 0.54 -0.59
N HIS A 92 -9.47 1.06 -1.81
CA HIS A 92 -10.35 0.54 -2.86
C HIS A 92 -9.66 -0.39 -3.86
N GLY A 93 -8.38 -0.75 -3.63
CA GLY A 93 -7.67 -1.68 -4.51
C GLY A 93 -7.32 -1.11 -5.88
N LEU A 94 -7.10 0.21 -5.99
CA LEU A 94 -6.84 0.92 -7.24
C LEU A 94 -5.37 1.32 -7.38
N THR A 95 -4.89 1.30 -8.61
CA THR A 95 -3.58 1.83 -9.00
C THR A 95 -3.67 3.33 -9.23
N VAL A 96 -2.66 4.08 -8.79
CA VAL A 96 -2.49 5.52 -9.07
C VAL A 96 -1.23 5.72 -9.89
N PHE A 97 -1.35 6.49 -10.98
CA PHE A 97 -0.25 6.87 -11.84
C PHE A 97 -0.07 8.39 -11.84
N ASN A 98 1.16 8.83 -11.72
CA ASN A 98 1.55 10.23 -11.84
C ASN A 98 2.25 10.46 -13.18
N PRO A 99 1.56 11.04 -14.19
CA PRO A 99 2.15 11.24 -15.51
C PRO A 99 3.28 12.29 -15.53
N GLN A 100 3.40 13.16 -14.51
CA GLN A 100 4.47 14.15 -14.43
C GLN A 100 5.81 13.52 -14.01
N THR A 101 5.78 12.45 -13.18
CA THR A 101 6.97 11.78 -12.65
C THR A 101 7.19 10.39 -13.23
N GLY A 102 6.16 9.79 -13.84
CA GLY A 102 6.14 8.38 -14.26
C GLY A 102 5.97 7.39 -13.09
N GLU A 103 5.67 7.89 -11.89
CA GLU A 103 5.54 7.06 -10.70
C GLU A 103 4.20 6.31 -10.69
N VAL A 104 4.23 5.02 -10.33
CA VAL A 104 3.06 4.14 -10.24
C VAL A 104 2.94 3.61 -8.82
N HIS A 105 1.78 3.84 -8.20
CA HIS A 105 1.44 3.31 -6.88
C HIS A 105 0.40 2.20 -7.03
N ARG A 106 0.78 0.97 -6.71
CA ARG A 106 -0.08 -0.22 -6.80
C ARG A 106 -0.62 -0.60 -5.43
N PRO A 107 -1.92 -0.92 -5.30
CA PRO A 107 -2.56 -1.10 -3.99
C PRO A 107 -2.13 -2.40 -3.27
N ASN A 108 -1.80 -3.41 -4.03
CA ASN A 108 -1.56 -4.76 -3.52
C ASN A 108 -0.11 -5.24 -3.71
N VAL A 109 0.83 -4.31 -3.91
CA VAL A 109 2.25 -4.68 -3.98
C VAL A 109 2.71 -5.19 -2.63
N LEU A 110 3.26 -6.41 -2.63
CA LEU A 110 4.04 -6.94 -1.55
C LEU A 110 5.45 -6.40 -1.66
N ASP A 111 5.96 -5.83 -0.60
CA ASP A 111 7.30 -5.27 -0.54
C ASP A 111 8.08 -5.91 0.59
N LEU A 112 9.08 -6.69 0.25
CA LEU A 112 9.97 -7.32 1.21
C LEU A 112 11.27 -6.52 1.31
N THR A 113 11.46 -5.84 2.43
CA THR A 113 12.69 -5.10 2.74
C THR A 113 13.47 -5.78 3.85
N MET A 114 14.80 -5.67 3.79
CA MET A 114 15.69 -6.23 4.79
C MET A 114 16.64 -5.17 5.35
N CYS A 115 17.21 -5.45 6.51
CA CYS A 115 18.15 -4.57 7.21
C CYS A 115 19.35 -4.13 6.35
N ASP A 116 19.80 -4.95 5.41
CA ASP A 116 20.91 -4.65 4.49
C ASP A 116 20.52 -3.71 3.34
N GLY A 117 19.26 -3.22 3.32
CA GLY A 117 18.73 -2.34 2.28
C GLY A 117 18.24 -3.08 1.03
N SER A 118 18.33 -4.41 0.99
CA SER A 118 17.75 -5.17 -0.13
C SER A 118 16.24 -5.15 -0.10
N ARG A 119 15.64 -5.05 -1.29
CA ARG A 119 14.19 -4.98 -1.51
C ARG A 119 13.79 -5.94 -2.61
N VAL A 120 12.67 -6.62 -2.42
CA VAL A 120 12.05 -7.51 -3.41
C VAL A 120 10.56 -7.18 -3.48
N GLU A 121 10.12 -6.74 -4.64
CA GLU A 121 8.73 -6.44 -4.93
C GLU A 121 8.01 -7.74 -5.35
N ASN A 122 6.81 -7.97 -4.80
CA ASN A 122 5.98 -9.15 -5.05
C ASN A 122 6.75 -10.48 -4.95
N PRO A 123 7.47 -10.73 -3.84
CA PRO A 123 8.20 -11.98 -3.70
C PRO A 123 7.25 -13.18 -3.67
N ASP A 124 7.59 -14.21 -4.42
CA ASP A 124 6.97 -15.52 -4.26
C ASP A 124 7.44 -16.24 -2.98
N ALA A 125 6.85 -17.37 -2.66
CA ALA A 125 7.21 -18.14 -1.46
C ALA A 125 8.70 -18.55 -1.42
N ALA A 126 9.30 -18.81 -2.58
CA ALA A 126 10.72 -19.16 -2.68
C ALA A 126 11.61 -17.93 -2.42
N GLY A 127 11.25 -16.77 -2.97
CA GLY A 127 11.90 -15.49 -2.73
C GLY A 127 11.83 -15.05 -1.27
N ILE A 128 10.65 -15.19 -0.62
CA ILE A 128 10.49 -14.95 0.81
C ILE A 128 11.44 -15.84 1.63
N LYS A 129 11.43 -17.14 1.37
CA LYS A 129 12.30 -18.11 2.06
C LYS A 129 13.78 -17.79 1.87
N ALA A 130 14.19 -17.46 0.64
CA ALA A 130 15.57 -17.11 0.32
C ALA A 130 16.01 -15.82 1.04
N ALA A 131 15.16 -14.80 1.08
CA ALA A 131 15.43 -13.55 1.78
C ALA A 131 15.57 -13.78 3.29
N LEU A 132 14.61 -14.47 3.91
CA LEU A 132 14.64 -14.78 5.34
C LEU A 132 15.85 -15.66 5.73
N GLY A 133 16.33 -16.53 4.83
CA GLY A 133 17.56 -17.31 5.01
C GLY A 133 18.83 -16.47 5.12
N ARG A 134 18.81 -15.18 4.72
CA ARG A 134 19.93 -14.24 4.85
C ARG A 134 19.98 -13.50 6.18
N LEU A 135 19.01 -13.73 7.07
CA LEU A 135 19.00 -13.13 8.41
C LEU A 135 20.27 -13.52 9.17
N SER A 136 20.88 -12.53 9.79
CA SER A 136 22.15 -12.67 10.53
C SER A 136 22.30 -11.55 11.57
N ALA A 137 23.35 -11.54 12.35
CA ALA A 137 23.60 -10.47 13.30
C ALA A 137 23.77 -9.06 12.64
N LYS A 138 24.15 -9.01 11.36
CA LYS A 138 24.29 -7.76 10.59
C LYS A 138 23.04 -7.44 9.78
N ASN A 139 22.29 -8.47 9.36
CA ASN A 139 21.03 -8.37 8.63
C ASN A 139 19.91 -8.92 9.51
N TRP A 140 19.56 -8.17 10.56
CA TRP A 140 18.85 -8.69 11.73
C TRP A 140 17.34 -8.55 11.65
N TYR A 141 16.77 -7.88 10.65
CA TYR A 141 15.32 -7.79 10.44
C TYR A 141 14.95 -7.90 8.97
N ALA A 142 13.69 -8.27 8.75
CA ALA A 142 13.00 -8.19 7.49
C ALA A 142 11.55 -7.73 7.72
N VAL A 143 10.99 -6.97 6.80
CA VAL A 143 9.59 -6.51 6.81
C VAL A 143 8.97 -6.88 5.47
N LEU A 144 7.81 -7.51 5.50
CA LEU A 144 6.95 -7.75 4.33
C LEU A 144 5.69 -6.92 4.49
N GLU A 145 5.51 -5.94 3.62
CA GLU A 145 4.44 -4.96 3.69
C GLU A 145 3.44 -5.13 2.55
N ARG A 146 2.19 -4.81 2.84
CA ARG A 146 1.11 -4.60 1.86
C ARG A 146 0.28 -3.40 2.33
N GLY A 147 0.56 -2.23 1.81
CA GLY A 147 -0.04 -0.99 2.26
C GLY A 147 0.26 -0.73 3.74
N ASP A 148 -0.78 -0.57 4.57
CA ASP A 148 -0.62 -0.33 6.01
C ASP A 148 -0.53 -1.62 6.84
N HIS A 149 -0.60 -2.77 6.19
CA HIS A 149 -0.42 -4.08 6.81
C HIS A 149 1.01 -4.55 6.66
N TYR A 150 1.57 -5.16 7.68
CA TYR A 150 2.86 -5.82 7.57
C TYR A 150 3.01 -7.00 8.52
N VAL A 151 3.93 -7.87 8.17
CA VAL A 151 4.58 -8.82 9.07
C VAL A 151 6.08 -8.51 9.10
N GLN A 152 6.65 -8.45 10.29
CA GLN A 152 8.05 -8.13 10.52
C GLN A 152 8.70 -9.18 11.39
N ILE A 153 9.95 -9.47 11.09
CA ILE A 153 10.81 -10.34 11.89
C ILE A 153 12.03 -9.56 12.33
N GLY A 154 12.45 -9.79 13.58
CA GLY A 154 13.74 -9.34 14.07
C GLY A 154 14.43 -10.39 14.91
N GLN A 155 15.77 -10.39 14.93
CA GLN A 155 16.56 -11.28 15.75
C GLN A 155 17.61 -10.54 16.58
N GLY A 156 17.98 -11.14 17.72
CA GLY A 156 19.02 -10.65 18.60
C GLY A 156 18.64 -9.38 19.38
N LYS A 157 19.66 -8.71 19.93
CA LYS A 157 19.46 -7.61 20.87
C LYS A 157 18.76 -6.39 20.30
N PHE A 158 18.95 -6.10 19.02
CA PHE A 158 18.35 -4.93 18.37
C PHE A 158 16.83 -5.08 18.18
N ALA A 159 16.35 -6.33 18.06
CA ALA A 159 14.93 -6.64 18.03
C ALA A 159 14.36 -6.99 19.41
N ALA A 160 15.15 -6.88 20.48
CA ALA A 160 14.78 -7.38 21.81
C ALA A 160 14.28 -8.84 21.77
N ALA A 161 14.82 -9.67 20.85
CA ALA A 161 14.46 -11.07 20.73
C ALA A 161 15.25 -11.91 21.74
N PRO A 162 14.61 -12.84 22.48
CA PRO A 162 15.32 -13.76 23.36
C PRO A 162 16.31 -14.62 22.58
N ARG A 163 17.33 -15.12 23.29
CA ARG A 163 18.35 -15.95 22.67
C ARG A 163 17.76 -17.22 22.05
N GLY A 164 18.02 -17.42 20.75
CA GLY A 164 17.52 -18.55 19.99
C GLY A 164 16.08 -18.43 19.50
N LYS A 165 15.46 -17.27 19.71
CA LYS A 165 14.12 -16.95 19.21
C LYS A 165 14.16 -15.74 18.28
N PHE A 166 13.03 -15.49 17.63
CA PHE A 166 12.78 -14.34 16.78
C PHE A 166 11.65 -13.50 17.39
N ALA A 167 11.76 -12.18 17.28
CA ALA A 167 10.64 -11.28 17.52
C ALA A 167 9.81 -11.19 16.26
N LEU A 168 8.58 -11.65 16.28
CA LEU A 168 7.64 -11.58 15.17
C LEU A 168 6.60 -10.52 15.50
N GLU A 169 6.38 -9.59 14.57
CA GLU A 169 5.42 -8.49 14.74
C GLU A 169 4.48 -8.45 13.54
N ARG A 170 3.26 -7.99 13.78
CA ARG A 170 2.29 -7.69 12.72
C ARG A 170 1.57 -6.39 13.01
N ARG A 171 1.26 -5.66 11.94
CA ARG A 171 0.32 -4.54 11.97
C ARG A 171 -0.83 -4.82 11.02
N ASP A 172 -2.03 -4.61 11.52
CA ASP A 172 -3.26 -4.83 10.79
C ASP A 172 -3.93 -3.49 10.44
N GLY A 173 -3.29 -2.77 9.52
CA GLY A 173 -3.80 -1.54 8.91
C GLY A 173 -3.63 -0.26 9.73
N SER A 174 -3.46 -0.33 11.07
CA SER A 174 -3.27 0.86 11.88
C SER A 174 -2.30 0.65 13.05
N PRO A 175 -1.67 1.72 13.59
CA PRO A 175 -0.77 1.62 14.74
C PRO A 175 -1.41 1.00 15.98
N GLU A 176 -2.71 1.23 16.20
CA GLU A 176 -3.47 0.68 17.32
C GLU A 176 -3.68 -0.83 17.22
N ARG A 177 -3.47 -1.41 16.04
CA ARG A 177 -3.55 -2.85 15.75
C ARG A 177 -2.17 -3.43 15.43
N HIS A 178 -1.20 -3.05 16.24
CA HIS A 178 0.15 -3.58 16.21
C HIS A 178 0.34 -4.60 17.32
N TYR A 179 0.85 -5.77 16.96
CA TYR A 179 0.99 -6.92 17.85
C TYR A 179 2.37 -7.53 17.70
N ARG A 180 2.85 -8.11 18.79
CA ARG A 180 4.16 -8.78 18.88
C ARG A 180 4.02 -10.15 19.50
N THR A 181 4.84 -11.08 19.05
CA THR A 181 5.02 -12.42 19.64
C THR A 181 6.45 -12.90 19.43
N GLU A 182 6.75 -14.09 19.92
CA GLU A 182 8.01 -14.77 19.70
C GLU A 182 7.81 -16.00 18.82
N ALA A 183 8.65 -16.15 17.77
CA ALA A 183 8.73 -17.36 16.98
C ALA A 183 9.96 -18.19 17.41
N GLY A 184 9.77 -19.50 17.57
CA GLY A 184 10.81 -20.41 18.03
C GLY A 184 11.77 -20.87 16.93
N SER A 185 11.38 -20.72 15.66
CA SER A 185 12.16 -21.19 14.52
C SER A 185 11.99 -20.31 13.28
N LEU A 186 12.99 -20.35 12.38
CA LEU A 186 12.89 -19.70 11.08
C LEU A 186 11.76 -20.30 10.23
N ALA A 187 11.42 -21.57 10.43
CA ALA A 187 10.33 -22.23 9.71
C ALA A 187 8.97 -21.60 10.05
N GLU A 188 8.71 -21.30 11.32
CA GLU A 188 7.50 -20.58 11.77
C GLU A 188 7.44 -19.17 11.17
N VAL A 189 8.59 -18.47 11.13
CA VAL A 189 8.67 -17.15 10.48
C VAL A 189 8.36 -17.22 8.98
N VAL A 190 8.91 -18.19 8.26
CA VAL A 190 8.61 -18.42 6.85
C VAL A 190 7.13 -18.69 6.64
N THR A 191 6.51 -19.50 7.51
CA THR A 191 5.05 -19.76 7.46
C THR A 191 4.25 -18.46 7.66
N ALA A 192 4.63 -17.62 8.62
CA ALA A 192 3.96 -16.35 8.86
C ALA A 192 4.06 -15.41 7.64
N PHE A 193 5.25 -15.25 7.07
CA PHE A 193 5.47 -14.39 5.91
C PHE A 193 4.76 -14.89 4.65
N THR A 194 4.80 -16.20 4.38
CA THR A 194 4.10 -16.79 3.22
C THR A 194 2.58 -16.76 3.39
N GLY A 195 2.06 -16.98 4.60
CA GLY A 195 0.64 -16.84 4.90
C GLY A 195 0.16 -15.39 4.74
N PHE A 196 0.92 -14.43 5.24
CA PHE A 196 0.65 -13.01 5.03
C PHE A 196 0.65 -12.66 3.52
N ALA A 197 1.62 -13.16 2.76
CA ALA A 197 1.69 -12.97 1.31
C ALA A 197 0.47 -13.55 0.60
N ALA A 198 -0.01 -14.70 1.02
CA ALA A 198 -1.18 -15.38 0.47
C ALA A 198 -2.52 -14.80 0.98
N GLN A 199 -2.52 -13.82 1.89
CA GLN A 199 -3.70 -13.29 2.58
C GLN A 199 -4.46 -14.37 3.40
N ASP A 200 -3.75 -15.41 3.81
CA ASP A 200 -4.27 -16.44 4.70
C ASP A 200 -4.02 -16.02 6.15
N SER A 201 -5.07 -15.69 6.88
CA SER A 201 -4.96 -15.24 8.28
C SER A 201 -4.68 -16.37 9.28
N SER A 202 -4.81 -17.63 8.87
CA SER A 202 -4.63 -18.81 9.76
C SER A 202 -3.24 -18.92 10.34
N TRP A 203 -2.22 -18.37 9.67
CA TRP A 203 -0.85 -18.35 10.21
C TRP A 203 -0.75 -17.64 11.56
N ALA A 204 -1.61 -16.66 11.81
CA ALA A 204 -1.58 -15.87 13.04
C ALA A 204 -2.21 -16.61 14.23
N GLU A 205 -3.04 -17.62 13.99
CA GLU A 205 -3.73 -18.40 15.05
C GLU A 205 -2.77 -19.28 15.87
N GLY A 206 -1.61 -19.59 15.30
CA GLY A 206 -0.56 -20.40 15.97
C GLY A 206 0.27 -19.65 17.00
N PHE A 207 0.02 -18.35 17.23
CA PHE A 207 0.81 -17.50 18.10
C PHE A 207 -0.03 -16.81 19.18
N GLU A 208 0.56 -16.61 20.35
CA GLU A 208 0.01 -15.73 21.40
C GLU A 208 0.51 -14.30 21.15
N TRP A 209 -0.39 -13.40 20.78
CA TRP A 209 -0.06 -12.02 20.41
C TRP A 209 -0.24 -11.06 21.57
N GLU A 210 0.77 -10.27 21.85
CA GLU A 210 0.71 -9.13 22.78
C GLU A 210 0.57 -7.84 21.97
N LYS A 211 -0.33 -6.95 22.41
CA LYS A 211 -0.48 -5.63 21.80
C LYS A 211 0.73 -4.77 22.13
N VAL A 212 1.27 -4.07 21.14
CA VAL A 212 2.36 -3.11 21.34
C VAL A 212 1.75 -1.73 21.55
N ASP A 213 2.04 -1.12 22.71
CA ASP A 213 1.65 0.25 23.01
C ASP A 213 2.81 1.21 22.69
N PHE A 214 2.54 2.18 21.83
CA PHE A 214 3.46 3.28 21.47
C PHE A 214 3.18 4.52 22.33
N SER A 215 3.14 4.37 23.66
CA SER A 215 2.97 5.50 24.59
C SER A 215 4.28 6.21 24.90
#